data_23ff988ab568e09e5ac35231f0f686c2
#
_entry.id   23ff988ab568e09e5ac35231f0f686c2
#
_cell.length_a   1.000
_cell.length_b   1.000
_cell.length_c   1.000
_cell.angle_alpha   90.00
_cell.angle_beta   90.00
_cell.angle_gamma   90.00
#
_symmetry.space_group_name_H-M   'P 1'
#
loop_
_entity.id
_entity.type
_entity.pdbx_description
1 polymer ?
#
loop_
_entity_poly.entity_id
_entity_poly.type
_entity_poly.pdbx_seq_one_letter_code
_entity_poly.pdbx_strand_id
1 'polypeptide(L)'
;MILDFESGLRTQRAYRLFKSSINSEKTLKKYDGDLLKFMNHFGYEDYDSILSDDSEIIQKHLEDYVLDIKKRVTKRSTIKGYLQPIELFLEVNKKMFHKRALHLQYPKDIMKTGNDVPYSNEDVLKILRVARTKRSIALVHFFASIGSRPNVINDPILKFKHISPMPFECRSVLLYAGSNQEYWGFLTPEASKALDDYTDERIYLGEKITKESPVFVAREKRQEYNPDTLSPITSETLNSLFIQLINRSRIERYKIGNRFDKGLFLGFRKRFNTILKIDSDVNSNITEKLMAHKKGLDGAYFKPTREECFKEFRKAILQLTLSESERLKLEVNNLTENKDNIVKQYEDRISRTENLLKKVLERLDSS
;
A
#
# COMPACT_ATOMS: atom_id res chain seq x y z
N MET A 1 -9.55 -8.92 -38.82
CA MET A 1 -10.26 -10.20 -38.56
C MET A 1 -10.32 -10.56 -37.07
N ILE A 2 -9.21 -10.65 -36.32
CA ILE A 2 -9.25 -10.95 -34.86
C ILE A 2 -9.89 -9.81 -34.03
N LEU A 3 -9.60 -8.54 -34.34
CA LEU A 3 -10.17 -7.37 -33.65
C LEU A 3 -11.68 -7.20 -33.92
N ASP A 4 -12.16 -7.54 -35.10
CA ASP A 4 -13.59 -7.45 -35.44
C ASP A 4 -14.41 -8.57 -34.80
N PHE A 5 -13.82 -9.76 -34.67
CA PHE A 5 -14.43 -10.89 -33.97
C PHE A 5 -14.60 -10.61 -32.47
N GLU A 6 -13.58 -10.06 -31.80
CA GLU A 6 -13.68 -9.65 -30.39
C GLU A 6 -14.70 -8.52 -30.16
N SER A 7 -14.87 -7.61 -31.12
CA SER A 7 -15.87 -6.51 -31.01
C SER A 7 -17.29 -7.04 -31.07
N GLY A 8 -17.59 -8.00 -31.95
CA GLY A 8 -18.89 -8.67 -32.07
C GLY A 8 -19.27 -9.47 -30.81
N LEU A 9 -18.33 -10.18 -30.23
CA LEU A 9 -18.53 -10.94 -28.98
C LEU A 9 -18.95 -10.03 -27.81
N ARG A 10 -18.36 -8.86 -27.69
CA ARG A 10 -18.61 -7.90 -26.60
C ARG A 10 -19.98 -7.19 -26.67
N THR A 11 -20.70 -7.33 -27.76
CA THR A 11 -22.08 -6.81 -27.92
C THR A 11 -23.15 -7.76 -27.37
N GLN A 12 -22.82 -9.02 -27.17
CA GLN A 12 -23.76 -10.03 -26.66
C GLN A 12 -24.31 -9.67 -25.28
N ARG A 13 -25.60 -9.95 -25.07
CA ARG A 13 -26.27 -9.65 -23.80
C ARG A 13 -25.58 -10.30 -22.60
N ALA A 14 -25.16 -11.56 -22.74
CA ALA A 14 -24.47 -12.31 -21.70
C ALA A 14 -23.20 -11.59 -21.21
N TYR A 15 -22.37 -11.13 -22.14
CA TYR A 15 -21.17 -10.37 -21.81
C TYR A 15 -21.48 -9.00 -21.20
N ARG A 16 -22.49 -8.30 -21.69
CA ARG A 16 -22.89 -6.98 -21.16
C ARG A 16 -23.31 -7.06 -19.69
N LEU A 17 -24.04 -8.10 -19.29
CA LEU A 17 -24.40 -8.36 -17.90
C LEU A 17 -23.17 -8.65 -17.04
N PHE A 18 -22.27 -9.47 -17.53
CA PHE A 18 -21.00 -9.76 -16.85
C PHE A 18 -20.17 -8.49 -16.66
N LYS A 19 -19.97 -7.70 -17.73
CA LYS A 19 -19.22 -6.44 -17.67
C LYS A 19 -19.82 -5.46 -16.66
N SER A 20 -21.16 -5.30 -16.65
CA SER A 20 -21.84 -4.37 -15.75
C SER A 20 -21.73 -4.72 -14.27
N SER A 21 -21.41 -5.98 -13.95
CA SER A 21 -21.20 -6.44 -12.57
C SER A 21 -19.78 -6.13 -12.03
N ILE A 22 -18.88 -5.59 -12.86
CA ILE A 22 -17.48 -5.34 -12.52
C ILE A 22 -17.20 -3.84 -12.52
N ASN A 23 -16.86 -3.29 -11.33
CA ASN A 23 -16.64 -1.85 -11.17
C ASN A 23 -15.22 -1.37 -11.53
N SER A 24 -14.24 -2.28 -11.64
CA SER A 24 -12.84 -1.95 -11.88
C SER A 24 -12.39 -2.39 -13.26
N GLU A 25 -11.91 -1.46 -14.09
CA GLU A 25 -11.36 -1.77 -15.41
C GLU A 25 -10.22 -2.81 -15.38
N LYS A 26 -9.36 -2.71 -14.36
CA LYS A 26 -8.26 -3.65 -14.17
C LYS A 26 -8.77 -5.06 -13.86
N THR A 27 -9.83 -5.15 -13.04
CA THR A 27 -10.50 -6.44 -12.76
C THR A 27 -11.19 -6.96 -14.01
N LEU A 28 -11.87 -6.11 -14.75
CA LEU A 28 -12.52 -6.46 -16.01
C LEU A 28 -11.51 -7.06 -17.01
N LYS A 29 -10.40 -6.35 -17.25
CA LYS A 29 -9.35 -6.83 -18.17
C LYS A 29 -8.81 -8.21 -17.78
N LYS A 30 -8.61 -8.46 -16.47
CA LYS A 30 -8.19 -9.77 -15.98
C LYS A 30 -9.27 -10.83 -16.20
N TYR A 31 -10.51 -10.50 -15.84
CA TYR A 31 -11.64 -11.41 -15.91
C TYR A 31 -11.99 -11.79 -17.35
N ASP A 32 -11.94 -10.83 -18.27
CA ASP A 32 -12.07 -11.09 -19.70
C ASP A 32 -11.03 -12.12 -20.17
N GLY A 33 -9.76 -11.88 -19.85
CA GLY A 33 -8.69 -12.79 -20.23
C GLY A 33 -8.84 -14.20 -19.65
N ASP A 34 -9.32 -14.34 -18.42
CA ASP A 34 -9.50 -15.66 -17.81
C ASP A 34 -10.76 -16.36 -18.31
N LEU A 35 -11.83 -15.61 -18.61
CA LEU A 35 -13.06 -16.15 -19.25
C LEU A 35 -12.78 -16.62 -20.69
N LEU A 36 -12.04 -15.85 -21.48
CA LEU A 36 -11.62 -16.23 -22.83
C LEU A 36 -10.73 -17.50 -22.83
N LYS A 37 -9.88 -17.67 -21.82
CA LYS A 37 -9.09 -18.91 -21.67
C LYS A 37 -9.98 -20.13 -21.45
N PHE A 38 -11.02 -19.99 -20.64
CA PHE A 38 -12.01 -21.05 -20.42
C PHE A 38 -12.76 -21.38 -21.71
N MET A 39 -13.24 -20.36 -22.43
CA MET A 39 -13.91 -20.53 -23.71
C MET A 39 -13.03 -21.29 -24.71
N ASN A 40 -11.79 -20.82 -24.90
CA ASN A 40 -10.83 -21.45 -25.81
C ASN A 40 -10.49 -22.90 -25.42
N HIS A 41 -10.48 -23.20 -24.09
CA HIS A 41 -10.16 -24.54 -23.59
C HIS A 41 -11.23 -25.58 -23.98
N PHE A 42 -12.51 -25.16 -24.02
CA PHE A 42 -13.63 -26.03 -24.36
C PHE A 42 -14.20 -25.80 -25.73
N GLY A 43 -13.61 -24.90 -26.52
CA GLY A 43 -14.02 -24.63 -27.91
C GLY A 43 -15.33 -23.84 -28.03
N TYR A 44 -15.67 -23.05 -27.03
CA TYR A 44 -16.79 -22.12 -27.11
C TYR A 44 -16.48 -21.00 -28.10
N GLU A 45 -17.35 -20.80 -29.08
CA GLU A 45 -17.17 -19.76 -30.11
C GLU A 45 -17.57 -18.36 -29.60
N ASP A 46 -18.57 -18.30 -28.71
CA ASP A 46 -19.10 -17.06 -28.17
C ASP A 46 -19.63 -17.23 -26.72
N TYR A 47 -20.04 -16.13 -26.10
CA TYR A 47 -20.53 -16.15 -24.71
C TYR A 47 -21.93 -16.79 -24.58
N ASP A 48 -22.78 -16.70 -25.61
CA ASP A 48 -24.12 -17.28 -25.58
C ASP A 48 -24.04 -18.80 -25.76
N SER A 49 -23.02 -19.34 -26.44
CA SER A 49 -22.77 -20.79 -26.56
C SER A 49 -22.51 -21.46 -25.22
N ILE A 50 -21.83 -20.77 -24.28
CA ILE A 50 -21.66 -21.28 -22.90
C ILE A 50 -23.05 -21.46 -22.23
N LEU A 51 -23.95 -20.51 -22.45
CA LEU A 51 -25.27 -20.50 -21.83
C LEU A 51 -26.24 -21.49 -22.46
N SER A 52 -25.99 -21.92 -23.67
CA SER A 52 -26.82 -22.91 -24.38
C SER A 52 -26.59 -24.35 -23.87
N ASP A 53 -25.42 -24.64 -23.30
CA ASP A 53 -25.12 -25.94 -22.73
C ASP A 53 -26.00 -26.25 -21.52
N ASP A 54 -26.29 -27.52 -21.28
CA ASP A 54 -26.98 -27.96 -20.07
C ASP A 54 -26.14 -27.75 -18.81
N SER A 55 -26.81 -27.55 -17.67
CA SER A 55 -26.13 -27.34 -16.38
C SER A 55 -25.16 -28.47 -15.99
N GLU A 56 -25.44 -29.71 -16.42
CA GLU A 56 -24.57 -30.86 -16.20
C GLU A 56 -23.28 -30.76 -17.04
N ILE A 57 -23.39 -30.33 -18.31
CA ILE A 57 -22.24 -30.12 -19.19
C ILE A 57 -21.36 -29.01 -18.64
N ILE A 58 -21.96 -27.90 -18.23
CA ILE A 58 -21.25 -26.78 -17.62
C ILE A 58 -20.52 -27.22 -16.34
N GLN A 59 -21.21 -27.97 -15.47
CA GLN A 59 -20.62 -28.50 -14.25
C GLN A 59 -19.39 -29.37 -14.57
N LYS A 60 -19.51 -30.27 -15.52
CA LYS A 60 -18.40 -31.11 -15.97
C LYS A 60 -17.23 -30.28 -16.51
N HIS A 61 -17.50 -29.29 -17.38
CA HIS A 61 -16.46 -28.41 -17.90
C HIS A 61 -15.75 -27.61 -16.78
N LEU A 62 -16.48 -27.13 -15.78
CA LEU A 62 -15.87 -26.44 -14.63
C LEU A 62 -14.97 -27.40 -13.83
N GLU A 63 -15.40 -28.63 -13.60
CA GLU A 63 -14.64 -29.64 -12.86
C GLU A 63 -13.39 -30.07 -13.62
N ASP A 64 -13.52 -30.35 -14.92
CA ASP A 64 -12.40 -30.69 -15.81
C ASP A 64 -11.38 -29.53 -15.88
N TYR A 65 -11.86 -28.29 -15.93
CA TYR A 65 -10.99 -27.10 -15.92
C TYR A 65 -10.22 -26.97 -14.59
N VAL A 66 -10.88 -27.25 -13.45
CA VAL A 66 -10.19 -27.28 -12.15
C VAL A 66 -9.10 -28.35 -12.15
N LEU A 67 -9.40 -29.55 -12.64
CA LEU A 67 -8.44 -30.64 -12.70
C LEU A 67 -7.25 -30.30 -13.59
N ASP A 68 -7.48 -29.63 -14.72
CA ASP A 68 -6.40 -29.19 -15.61
C ASP A 68 -5.54 -28.09 -14.98
N ILE A 69 -6.16 -27.10 -14.35
CA ILE A 69 -5.41 -26.04 -13.62
C ILE A 69 -4.57 -26.65 -12.49
N LYS A 70 -5.07 -27.65 -11.77
CA LYS A 70 -4.34 -28.33 -10.68
C LYS A 70 -3.05 -29.01 -11.12
N LYS A 71 -2.90 -29.39 -12.38
CA LYS A 71 -1.66 -29.96 -12.91
C LYS A 71 -0.49 -28.96 -12.85
N ARG A 72 -0.79 -27.65 -12.94
CA ARG A 72 0.20 -26.55 -13.01
C ARG A 72 0.15 -25.60 -11.83
N VAL A 73 -0.92 -25.62 -11.06
CA VAL A 73 -1.14 -24.69 -9.94
C VAL A 73 -1.61 -25.45 -8.71
N THR A 74 -0.84 -25.37 -7.63
CA THR A 74 -1.13 -26.08 -6.38
C THR A 74 -1.84 -25.21 -5.33
N LYS A 75 -1.92 -23.89 -5.55
CA LYS A 75 -2.43 -22.95 -4.57
C LYS A 75 -3.93 -22.72 -4.75
N ARG A 76 -4.73 -23.02 -3.72
CA ARG A 76 -6.19 -22.83 -3.68
C ARG A 76 -6.63 -21.44 -4.14
N SER A 77 -6.02 -20.38 -3.59
CA SER A 77 -6.38 -19.00 -3.91
C SER A 77 -6.12 -18.63 -5.38
N THR A 78 -5.15 -19.26 -6.03
CA THR A 78 -4.85 -19.04 -7.44
C THR A 78 -5.89 -19.74 -8.32
N ILE A 79 -6.25 -20.99 -8.00
CA ILE A 79 -7.32 -21.71 -8.71
C ILE A 79 -8.64 -20.95 -8.59
N LYS A 80 -8.99 -20.51 -7.38
CA LYS A 80 -10.17 -19.65 -7.16
C LYS A 80 -10.13 -18.41 -8.05
N GLY A 81 -8.97 -17.78 -8.19
CA GLY A 81 -8.80 -16.59 -9.02
C GLY A 81 -9.03 -16.82 -10.51
N TYR A 82 -8.79 -18.02 -11.03
CA TYR A 82 -9.11 -18.40 -12.41
C TYR A 82 -10.59 -18.74 -12.60
N LEU A 83 -11.23 -19.36 -11.61
CA LEU A 83 -12.64 -19.77 -11.68
C LEU A 83 -13.59 -18.60 -11.40
N GLN A 84 -13.21 -17.64 -10.58
CA GLN A 84 -14.06 -16.54 -10.15
C GLN A 84 -14.74 -15.76 -11.30
N PRO A 85 -14.07 -15.41 -12.43
CA PRO A 85 -14.72 -14.76 -13.55
C PRO A 85 -15.76 -15.66 -14.24
N ILE A 86 -15.52 -16.97 -14.32
CA ILE A 86 -16.42 -17.92 -14.95
C ILE A 86 -17.66 -18.13 -14.06
N GLU A 87 -17.44 -18.31 -12.74
CA GLU A 87 -18.53 -18.39 -11.76
C GLU A 87 -19.40 -17.13 -11.83
N LEU A 88 -18.77 -15.92 -11.85
CA LEU A 88 -19.49 -14.64 -11.95
C LEU A 88 -20.30 -14.56 -13.24
N PHE A 89 -19.71 -14.95 -14.39
CA PHE A 89 -20.38 -14.94 -15.67
C PHE A 89 -21.65 -15.83 -15.66
N LEU A 90 -21.55 -17.02 -15.13
CA LEU A 90 -22.68 -17.94 -14.98
C LEU A 90 -23.75 -17.40 -14.02
N GLU A 91 -23.33 -16.89 -12.86
CA GLU A 91 -24.24 -16.34 -11.84
C GLU A 91 -25.07 -15.15 -12.37
N VAL A 92 -24.43 -14.16 -13.01
CA VAL A 92 -25.16 -12.98 -13.55
C VAL A 92 -26.10 -13.33 -14.71
N ASN A 93 -25.78 -14.38 -15.45
CA ASN A 93 -26.62 -14.92 -16.51
C ASN A 93 -27.62 -15.99 -16.00
N LYS A 94 -27.72 -16.19 -14.68
CA LYS A 94 -28.65 -17.13 -14.05
C LYS A 94 -28.50 -18.59 -14.49
N LYS A 95 -27.28 -18.96 -14.89
CA LYS A 95 -26.98 -20.33 -15.30
C LYS A 95 -26.61 -21.14 -14.05
N MET A 96 -27.29 -22.24 -13.84
CA MET A 96 -27.13 -23.10 -12.65
C MET A 96 -25.85 -23.93 -12.71
N PHE A 97 -25.11 -24.00 -11.61
CA PHE A 97 -24.00 -24.91 -11.38
C PHE A 97 -23.81 -25.15 -9.87
N HIS A 98 -23.19 -26.26 -9.49
CA HIS A 98 -22.98 -26.64 -8.10
C HIS A 98 -21.65 -26.07 -7.55
N LYS A 99 -21.68 -24.79 -7.18
CA LYS A 99 -20.51 -24.05 -6.66
C LYS A 99 -19.79 -24.75 -5.53
N ARG A 100 -20.54 -25.34 -4.56
CA ARG A 100 -19.95 -26.04 -3.42
C ARG A 100 -19.20 -27.31 -3.85
N ALA A 101 -19.77 -28.10 -4.76
CA ALA A 101 -19.12 -29.29 -5.28
C ALA A 101 -17.81 -28.95 -6.00
N LEU A 102 -17.82 -27.88 -6.82
CA LEU A 102 -16.64 -27.36 -7.48
C LEU A 102 -15.55 -26.94 -6.48
N HIS A 103 -15.91 -26.20 -5.44
CA HIS A 103 -14.95 -25.71 -4.44
C HIS A 103 -14.37 -26.82 -3.55
N LEU A 104 -15.05 -27.95 -3.38
CA LEU A 104 -14.52 -29.12 -2.68
C LEU A 104 -13.35 -29.79 -3.45
N GLN A 105 -13.28 -29.59 -4.76
CA GLN A 105 -12.19 -30.13 -5.59
C GLN A 105 -10.91 -29.30 -5.49
N TYR A 106 -10.96 -28.09 -4.94
CA TYR A 106 -9.77 -27.25 -4.77
C TYR A 106 -8.78 -27.89 -3.80
N PRO A 107 -7.47 -27.72 -4.01
CA PRO A 107 -6.48 -28.23 -3.07
C PRO A 107 -6.70 -27.61 -1.69
N LYS A 108 -6.37 -28.34 -0.64
CA LYS A 108 -6.33 -27.81 0.72
C LYS A 108 -5.28 -26.68 0.78
N ASP A 109 -5.57 -25.65 1.55
CA ASP A 109 -4.58 -24.59 1.78
C ASP A 109 -3.37 -25.21 2.48
N ILE A 110 -2.24 -25.20 1.81
CA ILE A 110 -0.96 -25.55 2.42
C ILE A 110 -0.53 -24.36 3.27
N MET A 111 -0.07 -24.64 4.48
CA MET A 111 0.41 -23.62 5.42
C MET A 111 1.37 -22.64 4.72
N LYS A 112 1.32 -21.39 5.16
CA LYS A 112 2.04 -20.25 4.60
C LYS A 112 3.50 -20.56 4.31
N THR A 113 3.89 -20.23 3.12
CA THR A 113 5.25 -20.35 2.69
C THR A 113 5.73 -19.01 2.15
N GLY A 114 6.66 -18.37 2.88
CA GLY A 114 7.32 -17.15 2.45
C GLY A 114 6.58 -15.83 2.74
N ASN A 115 7.28 -14.72 2.58
CA ASN A 115 6.85 -13.36 2.84
C ASN A 115 6.50 -13.05 4.32
N ASP A 116 7.01 -13.82 5.28
CA ASP A 116 6.64 -13.65 6.69
C ASP A 116 7.65 -12.85 7.51
N VAL A 117 8.82 -12.56 6.96
CA VAL A 117 9.90 -11.82 7.63
C VAL A 117 9.85 -10.33 7.24
N PRO A 118 9.85 -9.40 8.22
CA PRO A 118 10.01 -7.98 7.96
C PRO A 118 11.44 -7.65 7.50
N TYR A 119 11.62 -6.51 6.81
CA TYR A 119 12.96 -5.95 6.67
C TYR A 119 13.44 -5.40 8.01
N SER A 120 14.71 -5.63 8.34
CA SER A 120 15.39 -4.93 9.43
C SER A 120 15.82 -3.52 8.98
N ASN A 121 16.23 -2.66 9.94
CA ASN A 121 16.84 -1.37 9.60
C ASN A 121 18.09 -1.55 8.72
N GLU A 122 18.89 -2.57 9.03
CA GLU A 122 20.07 -2.90 8.24
C GLU A 122 19.74 -3.32 6.81
N ASP A 123 18.68 -4.13 6.61
CA ASP A 123 18.21 -4.48 5.27
C ASP A 123 17.85 -3.23 4.46
N VAL A 124 17.10 -2.29 5.06
CA VAL A 124 16.70 -1.05 4.37
C VAL A 124 17.90 -0.17 4.07
N LEU A 125 18.87 -0.07 4.99
CA LEU A 125 20.12 0.64 4.75
C LEU A 125 20.95 0.00 3.62
N LYS A 126 21.00 -1.34 3.52
CA LYS A 126 21.63 -2.02 2.39
C LYS A 126 20.94 -1.67 1.05
N ILE A 127 19.60 -1.58 1.05
CA ILE A 127 18.84 -1.16 -0.14
C ILE A 127 19.17 0.30 -0.50
N LEU A 128 19.22 1.21 0.47
CA LEU A 128 19.57 2.63 0.27
C LEU A 128 20.99 2.80 -0.29
N ARG A 129 21.97 2.04 0.20
CA ARG A 129 23.37 2.11 -0.29
C ARG A 129 23.49 1.81 -1.79
N VAL A 130 22.59 1.03 -2.37
CA VAL A 130 22.58 0.73 -3.80
C VAL A 130 21.62 1.59 -4.62
N ALA A 131 20.80 2.40 -3.97
CA ALA A 131 19.92 3.37 -4.60
C ALA A 131 20.73 4.59 -5.08
N ARG A 132 20.95 4.68 -6.41
CA ARG A 132 21.86 5.68 -7.00
C ARG A 132 21.17 6.97 -7.44
N THR A 133 19.85 7.02 -7.48
CA THR A 133 19.10 8.20 -7.94
C THR A 133 18.28 8.76 -6.80
N LYS A 134 18.13 10.09 -6.75
CA LYS A 134 17.29 10.75 -5.74
C LYS A 134 15.87 10.19 -5.72
N ARG A 135 15.30 9.87 -6.91
CA ARG A 135 14.02 9.16 -7.02
C ARG A 135 14.00 7.80 -6.28
N SER A 136 15.01 6.96 -6.49
CA SER A 136 15.06 5.65 -5.85
C SER A 136 15.25 5.75 -4.35
N ILE A 137 16.04 6.71 -3.88
CA ILE A 137 16.24 7.01 -2.46
C ILE A 137 14.90 7.47 -1.84
N ALA A 138 14.24 8.45 -2.46
CA ALA A 138 12.94 8.95 -2.00
C ALA A 138 11.87 7.84 -1.94
N LEU A 139 11.82 6.94 -2.94
CA LEU A 139 10.90 5.81 -2.95
C LEU A 139 11.17 4.83 -1.81
N VAL A 140 12.43 4.50 -1.53
CA VAL A 140 12.79 3.59 -0.42
C VAL A 140 12.38 4.21 0.92
N HIS A 141 12.71 5.48 1.16
CA HIS A 141 12.30 6.20 2.37
C HIS A 141 10.77 6.30 2.49
N PHE A 142 10.07 6.56 1.39
CA PHE A 142 8.61 6.61 1.37
C PHE A 142 7.99 5.29 1.87
N PHE A 143 8.40 4.15 1.31
CA PHE A 143 7.86 2.86 1.72
C PHE A 143 8.32 2.45 3.13
N ALA A 144 9.52 2.80 3.52
CA ALA A 144 10.04 2.55 4.87
C ALA A 144 9.29 3.34 5.94
N SER A 145 8.87 4.57 5.62
CA SER A 145 8.17 5.48 6.54
C SER A 145 6.67 5.20 6.65
N ILE A 146 6.00 4.78 5.57
CA ILE A 146 4.54 4.61 5.54
C ILE A 146 4.11 3.14 5.64
N GLY A 147 4.93 2.20 5.19
CA GLY A 147 4.58 0.77 5.16
C GLY A 147 3.38 0.45 4.26
N SER A 148 3.13 1.26 3.24
CA SER A 148 1.98 1.15 2.35
C SER A 148 2.08 0.02 1.32
N ARG A 149 0.97 -0.25 0.62
CA ARG A 149 0.99 -1.07 -0.60
C ARG A 149 1.56 -0.27 -1.76
N PRO A 150 2.21 -0.89 -2.78
CA PRO A 150 2.83 -0.15 -3.88
C PRO A 150 1.84 0.70 -4.70
N ASN A 151 0.60 0.25 -4.83
CA ASN A 151 -0.43 0.94 -5.63
C ASN A 151 -0.83 2.33 -5.11
N VAL A 152 -0.46 2.70 -3.87
CA VAL A 152 -0.75 4.05 -3.31
C VAL A 152 -0.12 5.19 -4.11
N ILE A 153 0.86 4.88 -4.96
CA ILE A 153 1.56 5.88 -5.78
C ILE A 153 0.84 6.16 -7.10
N ASN A 154 0.16 5.16 -7.66
CA ASN A 154 -0.32 5.23 -9.04
C ASN A 154 -1.79 4.84 -9.26
N ASP A 155 -2.51 4.44 -8.23
CA ASP A 155 -3.91 4.01 -8.39
C ASP A 155 -4.75 4.34 -7.13
N PRO A 156 -5.31 5.57 -7.03
CA PRO A 156 -5.13 6.75 -7.89
C PRO A 156 -3.72 7.36 -7.81
N ILE A 157 -3.37 8.17 -8.81
CA ILE A 157 -2.05 8.83 -8.87
C ILE A 157 -1.86 9.73 -7.65
N LEU A 158 -0.78 9.50 -6.92
CA LEU A 158 -0.36 10.36 -5.82
C LEU A 158 0.19 11.68 -6.37
N LYS A 159 -0.43 12.80 -6.00
CA LYS A 159 -0.08 14.17 -6.44
C LYS A 159 0.43 15.00 -5.27
N PHE A 160 1.17 16.07 -5.56
CA PHE A 160 1.69 16.98 -4.52
C PHE A 160 0.59 17.62 -3.66
N LYS A 161 -0.61 17.83 -4.17
CA LYS A 161 -1.75 18.31 -3.38
C LYS A 161 -2.17 17.36 -2.23
N HIS A 162 -1.77 16.09 -2.30
CA HIS A 162 -2.05 15.09 -1.28
C HIS A 162 -1.01 15.07 -0.16
N ILE A 163 0.03 15.91 -0.26
CA ILE A 163 1.11 16.02 0.72
C ILE A 163 1.00 17.36 1.43
N SER A 164 1.02 17.35 2.75
CA SER A 164 0.96 18.55 3.57
C SER A 164 2.02 18.53 4.66
N PRO A 165 2.58 19.69 5.02
CA PRO A 165 3.54 19.77 6.12
C PRO A 165 2.90 19.37 7.44
N MET A 166 3.70 18.77 8.31
CA MET A 166 3.38 18.44 9.68
C MET A 166 4.51 18.93 10.61
N PRO A 167 4.30 19.05 11.91
CA PRO A 167 5.36 19.39 12.86
C PRO A 167 6.57 18.47 12.76
N PHE A 168 7.71 18.90 13.27
CA PHE A 168 8.96 18.11 13.32
C PHE A 168 9.48 17.68 11.95
N GLU A 169 9.40 18.55 10.94
CA GLU A 169 9.84 18.29 9.57
C GLU A 169 9.19 17.07 8.92
N CYS A 170 8.11 16.56 9.50
CA CYS A 170 7.31 15.48 8.96
C CYS A 170 6.34 15.99 7.89
N ARG A 171 5.76 15.06 7.15
CA ARG A 171 4.66 15.34 6.20
C ARG A 171 3.55 14.32 6.32
N SER A 172 2.32 14.76 6.19
CA SER A 172 1.18 13.87 5.99
C SER A 172 0.98 13.60 4.50
N VAL A 173 0.54 12.40 4.18
CA VAL A 173 0.25 11.96 2.81
C VAL A 173 -1.15 11.36 2.80
N LEU A 174 -2.05 11.93 2.02
CA LEU A 174 -3.37 11.37 1.78
C LEU A 174 -3.26 10.28 0.72
N LEU A 175 -3.33 9.04 1.13
CA LEU A 175 -3.19 7.86 0.28
C LEU A 175 -4.55 7.39 -0.23
N TYR A 176 -4.60 6.92 -1.47
CA TYR A 176 -5.83 6.54 -2.18
C TYR A 176 -6.89 7.65 -2.19
N ALA A 177 -6.46 8.90 -2.32
CA ALA A 177 -7.31 10.10 -2.27
C ALA A 177 -8.54 9.97 -3.17
N GLY A 178 -9.72 10.24 -2.60
CA GLY A 178 -11.02 10.16 -3.29
C GLY A 178 -11.55 8.74 -3.48
N SER A 179 -10.93 7.71 -2.91
CA SER A 179 -11.42 6.34 -2.97
C SER A 179 -11.98 5.88 -1.61
N ASN A 180 -12.73 4.78 -1.61
CA ASN A 180 -13.21 4.15 -0.37
C ASN A 180 -12.10 3.49 0.48
N GLN A 181 -10.86 3.55 0.01
CA GLN A 181 -9.67 3.06 0.71
C GLN A 181 -8.77 4.21 1.20
N GLU A 182 -9.25 5.46 1.12
CA GLU A 182 -8.51 6.64 1.55
C GLU A 182 -8.08 6.56 3.01
N TYR A 183 -6.82 6.93 3.27
CA TYR A 183 -6.27 7.01 4.62
C TYR A 183 -5.03 7.90 4.69
N TRP A 184 -4.66 8.34 5.89
CA TRP A 184 -3.45 9.11 6.14
C TRP A 184 -2.24 8.19 6.35
N GLY A 185 -1.13 8.55 5.70
CA GLY A 185 0.21 8.09 6.02
C GLY A 185 1.09 9.28 6.38
N PHE A 186 2.26 9.04 6.97
CA PHE A 186 3.18 10.10 7.37
C PHE A 186 4.61 9.76 6.95
N LEU A 187 5.33 10.80 6.54
CA LEU A 187 6.77 10.74 6.27
C LEU A 187 7.54 11.20 7.49
N THR A 188 8.55 10.44 7.88
CA THR A 188 9.55 10.86 8.86
C THR A 188 10.34 12.05 8.32
N PRO A 189 11.07 12.82 9.15
CA PRO A 189 11.94 13.92 8.70
C PRO A 189 12.89 13.47 7.59
N GLU A 190 13.52 12.32 7.77
CA GLU A 190 14.43 11.68 6.79
C GLU A 190 13.75 11.40 5.44
N ALA A 191 12.52 10.86 5.48
CA ALA A 191 11.74 10.58 4.27
C ALA A 191 11.24 11.87 3.60
N SER A 192 10.89 12.88 4.39
CA SER A 192 10.50 14.20 3.91
C SER A 192 11.64 14.86 3.17
N LYS A 193 12.85 14.87 3.75
CA LYS A 193 14.07 15.39 3.14
C LYS A 193 14.42 14.65 1.84
N ALA A 194 14.35 13.32 1.85
CA ALA A 194 14.63 12.54 0.63
C ALA A 194 13.64 12.86 -0.51
N LEU A 195 12.39 13.18 -0.16
CA LEU A 195 11.39 13.64 -1.13
C LEU A 195 11.73 15.04 -1.66
N ASP A 196 12.18 15.95 -0.79
CA ASP A 196 12.61 17.29 -1.18
C ASP A 196 13.80 17.23 -2.12
N ASP A 197 14.84 16.49 -1.76
CA ASP A 197 16.01 16.29 -2.61
C ASP A 197 15.66 15.76 -4.02
N TYR A 198 14.65 14.88 -4.11
CA TYR A 198 14.16 14.40 -5.40
C TYR A 198 13.33 15.46 -6.13
N THR A 199 12.51 16.22 -5.42
CA THR A 199 11.72 17.32 -5.99
C THR A 199 12.62 18.41 -6.54
N ASP A 200 13.66 18.78 -5.81
CA ASP A 200 14.67 19.76 -6.22
C ASP A 200 15.45 19.31 -7.47
N GLU A 201 15.78 18.00 -7.56
CA GLU A 201 16.37 17.44 -8.79
C GLU A 201 15.45 17.65 -10.00
N ARG A 202 14.14 17.44 -9.84
CA ARG A 202 13.16 17.62 -10.92
C ARG A 202 13.05 19.08 -11.34
N ILE A 203 13.01 19.99 -10.38
CA ILE A 203 12.98 21.44 -10.62
C ILE A 203 14.27 21.87 -11.33
N TYR A 204 15.43 21.41 -10.86
CA TYR A 204 16.73 21.69 -11.49
C TYR A 204 16.80 21.20 -12.94
N LEU A 205 16.12 20.10 -13.25
CA LEU A 205 16.00 19.56 -14.62
C LEU A 205 14.95 20.28 -15.47
N GLY A 206 14.32 21.35 -14.96
CA GLY A 206 13.40 22.21 -15.69
C GLY A 206 11.92 21.90 -15.52
N GLU A 207 11.53 20.96 -14.65
CA GLU A 207 10.11 20.65 -14.43
C GLU A 207 9.41 21.74 -13.62
N LYS A 208 8.25 22.18 -14.07
CA LYS A 208 7.36 23.09 -13.32
C LYS A 208 6.42 22.28 -12.45
N ILE A 209 6.82 22.04 -11.22
CA ILE A 209 6.02 21.27 -10.26
C ILE A 209 4.85 22.10 -9.73
N THR A 210 3.65 21.56 -9.84
CA THR A 210 2.40 22.12 -9.32
C THR A 210 1.75 21.18 -8.33
N LYS A 211 0.68 21.62 -7.68
CA LYS A 211 -0.13 20.76 -6.81
C LYS A 211 -0.72 19.54 -7.53
N GLU A 212 -0.95 19.64 -8.85
CA GLU A 212 -1.49 18.56 -9.67
C GLU A 212 -0.41 17.62 -10.24
N SER A 213 0.86 17.98 -10.14
CA SER A 213 1.97 17.15 -10.61
C SER A 213 2.04 15.84 -9.82
N PRO A 214 2.34 14.69 -10.49
CA PRO A 214 2.60 13.43 -9.81
C PRO A 214 3.82 13.54 -8.89
N VAL A 215 3.74 12.93 -7.70
CA VAL A 215 4.86 12.91 -6.75
C VAL A 215 6.03 12.09 -7.30
N PHE A 216 5.75 10.94 -7.90
CA PHE A 216 6.77 10.10 -8.52
C PHE A 216 6.47 9.90 -10.00
N VAL A 217 7.48 10.17 -10.83
CA VAL A 217 7.38 10.08 -12.29
C VAL A 217 8.27 8.97 -12.85
N ALA A 218 7.88 8.44 -14.02
CA ALA A 218 8.72 7.56 -14.79
C ALA A 218 9.97 8.37 -15.24
N ARG A 219 11.15 7.73 -15.16
CA ARG A 219 12.37 8.38 -15.64
C ARG A 219 12.60 7.96 -17.08
N GLU A 220 12.57 8.93 -17.97
CA GLU A 220 13.06 8.77 -19.32
C GLU A 220 14.59 8.65 -19.32
N LYS A 221 15.16 8.11 -20.38
CA LYS A 221 16.62 8.10 -20.55
C LYS A 221 17.13 9.54 -20.54
N ARG A 222 18.31 9.76 -19.97
CA ARG A 222 18.89 11.09 -19.75
C ARG A 222 18.96 11.96 -21.03
N GLN A 223 19.01 11.32 -22.20
CA GLN A 223 19.02 11.98 -23.52
C GLN A 223 17.63 12.39 -24.03
N GLU A 224 16.55 11.86 -23.43
CA GLU A 224 15.16 12.06 -23.85
C GLU A 224 14.34 12.74 -22.74
N TYR A 225 15.02 13.33 -21.73
CA TYR A 225 14.30 13.96 -20.63
C TYR A 225 13.56 15.21 -21.11
N ASN A 226 12.26 15.10 -21.21
CA ASN A 226 11.38 16.23 -21.50
C ASN A 226 10.48 16.51 -20.28
N PRO A 227 10.70 17.62 -19.55
CA PRO A 227 9.96 17.94 -18.35
C PRO A 227 8.45 18.09 -18.57
N ASP A 228 8.02 18.40 -19.79
CA ASP A 228 6.61 18.65 -20.12
C ASP A 228 5.82 17.35 -20.39
N THR A 229 6.51 16.23 -20.62
CA THR A 229 5.89 14.93 -20.99
C THR A 229 6.02 13.84 -19.92
N LEU A 230 6.46 14.18 -18.71
CA LEU A 230 6.69 13.22 -17.65
C LEU A 230 5.38 12.54 -17.21
N SER A 231 5.35 11.22 -17.35
CA SER A 231 4.24 10.39 -16.91
C SER A 231 4.44 9.89 -15.46
N PRO A 232 3.35 9.63 -14.71
CA PRO A 232 3.46 8.98 -13.40
C PRO A 232 4.19 7.63 -13.51
N ILE A 233 4.91 7.26 -12.44
CA ILE A 233 5.53 5.94 -12.37
C ILE A 233 4.45 4.85 -12.37
N THR A 234 4.62 3.81 -13.21
CA THR A 234 3.68 2.69 -13.26
C THR A 234 4.00 1.63 -12.19
N SER A 235 3.04 0.75 -11.88
CA SER A 235 3.26 -0.38 -10.98
C SER A 235 4.37 -1.31 -11.46
N GLU A 236 4.46 -1.52 -12.76
CA GLU A 236 5.46 -2.38 -13.40
C GLU A 236 6.85 -1.78 -13.26
N THR A 237 6.99 -0.48 -13.54
CA THR A 237 8.26 0.26 -13.38
C THR A 237 8.70 0.26 -11.91
N LEU A 238 7.77 0.51 -10.99
CA LEU A 238 8.03 0.50 -9.55
C LEU A 238 8.49 -0.89 -9.08
N ASN A 239 7.79 -1.94 -9.47
CA ASN A 239 8.16 -3.33 -9.15
C ASN A 239 9.55 -3.68 -9.69
N SER A 240 9.82 -3.36 -10.96
CA SER A 240 11.11 -3.63 -11.61
C SER A 240 12.26 -2.90 -10.92
N LEU A 241 12.04 -1.63 -10.54
CA LEU A 241 13.02 -0.85 -9.78
C LEU A 241 13.35 -1.52 -8.44
N PHE A 242 12.33 -1.89 -7.66
CA PHE A 242 12.56 -2.51 -6.35
C PHE A 242 13.18 -3.91 -6.44
N ILE A 243 12.82 -4.70 -7.45
CA ILE A 243 13.48 -5.99 -7.71
C ILE A 243 14.98 -5.77 -7.95
N GLN A 244 15.35 -4.78 -8.79
CA GLN A 244 16.75 -4.47 -9.06
C GLN A 244 17.49 -3.98 -7.80
N LEU A 245 16.88 -3.08 -7.00
CA LEU A 245 17.47 -2.58 -5.77
C LEU A 245 17.73 -3.71 -4.77
N ILE A 246 16.74 -4.57 -4.55
CA ILE A 246 16.84 -5.68 -3.61
C ILE A 246 17.90 -6.71 -4.07
N ASN A 247 17.94 -7.02 -5.36
CA ASN A 247 18.95 -7.95 -5.88
C ASN A 247 20.38 -7.38 -5.76
N ARG A 248 20.55 -6.08 -6.00
CA ARG A 248 21.85 -5.41 -5.85
C ARG A 248 22.27 -5.23 -4.39
N SER A 249 21.33 -5.07 -3.48
CA SER A 249 21.62 -4.85 -2.04
C SER A 249 22.16 -6.08 -1.34
N ARG A 250 22.05 -7.26 -1.95
CA ARG A 250 22.50 -8.55 -1.38
C ARG A 250 21.99 -8.81 0.03
N ILE A 251 20.76 -8.33 0.33
CA ILE A 251 20.13 -8.69 1.59
C ILE A 251 19.86 -10.19 1.62
N GLU A 252 19.98 -10.78 2.79
CA GLU A 252 19.70 -12.20 2.97
C GLU A 252 18.19 -12.43 2.81
N ARG A 253 17.83 -13.24 1.81
CA ARG A 253 16.48 -13.65 1.50
C ARG A 253 16.47 -15.12 1.12
N TYR A 254 15.68 -15.90 1.83
CA TYR A 254 15.55 -17.33 1.60
C TYR A 254 14.29 -17.62 0.78
N LYS A 255 14.42 -18.47 -0.22
CA LYS A 255 13.29 -18.90 -1.03
C LYS A 255 12.56 -20.03 -0.31
N ILE A 256 11.31 -19.83 0.03
CA ILE A 256 10.43 -20.81 0.64
C ILE A 256 9.32 -21.13 -0.37
N GLY A 257 9.40 -22.29 -1.01
CA GLY A 257 8.56 -22.63 -2.15
C GLY A 257 8.78 -21.65 -3.32
N ASN A 258 7.71 -21.02 -3.79
CA ASN A 258 7.77 -20.05 -4.89
C ASN A 258 7.94 -18.60 -4.43
N ARG A 259 8.17 -18.33 -3.14
CA ARG A 259 8.28 -16.97 -2.58
C ARG A 259 9.51 -16.84 -1.71
N PHE A 260 10.01 -15.62 -1.61
CA PHE A 260 11.02 -15.29 -0.62
C PHE A 260 10.38 -15.08 0.76
N ASP A 261 11.12 -15.33 1.82
CA ASP A 261 10.74 -15.03 3.21
C ASP A 261 10.49 -13.54 3.44
N LYS A 262 11.36 -12.67 2.88
CA LYS A 262 11.18 -11.21 2.86
C LYS A 262 10.56 -10.78 1.53
N GLY A 263 9.32 -10.32 1.55
CA GLY A 263 8.59 -9.86 0.36
C GLY A 263 9.04 -8.47 -0.11
N LEU A 264 8.87 -8.18 -1.41
CA LEU A 264 9.31 -6.95 -2.05
C LEU A 264 8.87 -5.69 -1.27
N PHE A 265 7.60 -5.33 -1.34
CA PHE A 265 7.01 -4.23 -0.56
C PHE A 265 6.44 -4.72 0.78
N LEU A 266 6.09 -5.98 0.86
CA LEU A 266 5.54 -6.56 2.07
C LEU A 266 6.57 -6.57 3.21
N GLY A 267 7.87 -6.66 2.90
CA GLY A 267 8.95 -6.51 3.87
C GLY A 267 8.95 -5.14 4.58
N PHE A 268 8.78 -4.05 3.82
CA PHE A 268 8.61 -2.70 4.38
C PHE A 268 7.34 -2.58 5.21
N ARG A 269 6.23 -3.10 4.68
CA ARG A 269 4.94 -3.04 5.36
C ARG A 269 4.94 -3.80 6.69
N LYS A 270 5.58 -4.96 6.74
CA LYS A 270 5.75 -5.74 7.97
C LYS A 270 6.66 -5.04 8.96
N ARG A 271 7.79 -4.46 8.48
CA ARG A 271 8.67 -3.63 9.32
C ARG A 271 7.87 -2.50 9.98
N PHE A 272 7.14 -1.73 9.21
CA PHE A 272 6.31 -0.63 9.71
C PHE A 272 5.32 -1.12 10.76
N ASN A 273 4.53 -2.15 10.47
CA ASN A 273 3.57 -2.70 11.40
C ASN A 273 4.19 -3.23 12.70
N THR A 274 5.36 -3.90 12.59
CA THR A 274 6.08 -4.43 13.74
C THR A 274 6.59 -3.29 14.64
N ILE A 275 7.21 -2.27 14.05
CA ILE A 275 7.70 -1.10 14.78
C ILE A 275 6.54 -0.41 15.53
N LEU A 276 5.42 -0.15 14.86
CA LEU A 276 4.29 0.53 15.49
C LEU A 276 3.65 -0.29 16.62
N LYS A 277 3.64 -1.62 16.50
CA LYS A 277 2.93 -2.49 17.47
C LYS A 277 3.79 -3.01 18.60
N ILE A 278 5.10 -3.13 18.39
CA ILE A 278 6.01 -3.78 19.34
C ILE A 278 7.03 -2.77 19.86
N ASP A 279 7.68 -2.03 18.97
CA ASP A 279 8.83 -1.21 19.31
C ASP A 279 8.44 0.21 19.75
N SER A 280 7.16 0.59 19.57
CA SER A 280 6.64 1.92 19.87
C SER A 280 5.31 1.81 20.58
N ASP A 281 5.06 2.66 21.56
CA ASP A 281 3.79 2.71 22.30
C ASP A 281 2.68 3.40 21.49
N VAL A 282 2.43 2.93 20.28
CA VAL A 282 1.41 3.43 19.35
C VAL A 282 0.10 2.69 19.59
N ASN A 283 -0.99 3.44 19.69
CA ASN A 283 -2.32 2.83 19.82
C ASN A 283 -2.60 1.85 18.65
N SER A 284 -2.94 0.60 19.00
CA SER A 284 -3.11 -0.46 17.99
C SER A 284 -4.25 -0.16 17.00
N ASN A 285 -5.31 0.54 17.41
CA ASN A 285 -6.40 0.93 16.51
C ASN A 285 -5.93 1.99 15.50
N ILE A 286 -5.10 2.94 15.93
CA ILE A 286 -4.46 3.90 15.02
C ILE A 286 -3.50 3.19 14.08
N THR A 287 -2.70 2.22 14.58
CA THR A 287 -1.83 1.40 13.73
C THR A 287 -2.62 0.71 12.61
N GLU A 288 -3.79 0.13 12.91
CA GLU A 288 -4.65 -0.48 11.89
C GLU A 288 -5.16 0.56 10.87
N LYS A 289 -5.46 1.80 11.29
CA LYS A 289 -5.82 2.89 10.37
C LYS A 289 -4.65 3.27 9.47
N LEU A 290 -3.45 3.47 10.03
CA LEU A 290 -2.22 3.76 9.27
C LEU A 290 -1.84 2.63 8.29
N MET A 291 -2.28 1.41 8.58
CA MET A 291 -2.12 0.25 7.71
C MET A 291 -3.26 0.08 6.69
N ALA A 292 -4.29 0.94 6.72
CA ALA A 292 -5.52 0.79 5.92
C ALA A 292 -6.16 -0.61 6.08
N HIS A 293 -6.16 -1.13 7.29
CA HIS A 293 -6.86 -2.36 7.62
C HIS A 293 -8.30 -2.04 8.06
N LYS A 294 -9.27 -2.65 7.40
CA LYS A 294 -10.67 -2.58 7.81
C LYS A 294 -10.96 -3.74 8.74
N LYS A 295 -11.16 -3.46 10.02
CA LYS A 295 -11.56 -4.46 11.01
C LYS A 295 -13.02 -4.25 11.40
N GLY A 296 -13.90 -5.11 10.91
CA GLY A 296 -15.30 -5.21 11.36
C GLY A 296 -16.01 -3.85 11.53
N LEU A 297 -16.81 -3.75 12.61
CA LEU A 297 -17.56 -2.53 12.96
C LEU A 297 -16.65 -1.35 13.32
N ASP A 298 -15.50 -1.56 13.96
CA ASP A 298 -14.54 -0.50 14.30
C ASP A 298 -14.05 0.27 13.07
N GLY A 299 -14.00 -0.39 11.91
CA GLY A 299 -13.66 0.26 10.66
C GLY A 299 -14.61 1.39 10.26
N ALA A 300 -15.89 1.29 10.65
CA ALA A 300 -16.94 2.26 10.33
C ALA A 300 -17.04 3.40 11.36
N TYR A 301 -16.92 3.09 12.64
CA TYR A 301 -17.17 4.03 13.74
C TYR A 301 -15.93 4.80 14.21
N PHE A 302 -14.76 4.18 14.19
CA PHE A 302 -13.52 4.82 14.61
C PHE A 302 -12.91 5.62 13.45
N LYS A 303 -13.04 6.96 13.50
CA LYS A 303 -12.55 7.91 12.49
C LYS A 303 -11.64 8.95 13.13
N PRO A 304 -10.41 8.60 13.47
CA PRO A 304 -9.45 9.55 14.02
C PRO A 304 -9.10 10.63 12.99
N THR A 305 -8.89 11.85 13.49
CA THR A 305 -8.39 12.97 12.69
C THR A 305 -6.96 12.72 12.22
N ARG A 306 -6.51 13.49 11.24
CA ARG A 306 -5.11 13.47 10.78
C ARG A 306 -4.15 13.77 11.93
N GLU A 307 -4.48 14.73 12.76
CA GLU A 307 -3.69 15.20 13.91
C GLU A 307 -3.57 14.13 15.00
N GLU A 308 -4.66 13.42 15.30
CA GLU A 308 -4.65 12.29 16.23
C GLU A 308 -3.82 11.13 15.70
N CYS A 309 -3.95 10.81 14.40
CA CYS A 309 -3.09 9.82 13.74
C CYS A 309 -1.61 10.22 13.80
N PHE A 310 -1.28 11.50 13.58
CA PHE A 310 0.07 11.99 13.63
C PHE A 310 0.66 11.96 15.03
N LYS A 311 -0.13 12.32 16.05
CA LYS A 311 0.30 12.24 17.46
C LYS A 311 0.76 10.83 17.82
N GLU A 312 0.05 9.83 17.38
CA GLU A 312 0.44 8.44 17.59
C GLU A 312 1.65 8.03 16.73
N PHE A 313 1.66 8.41 15.45
CA PHE A 313 2.81 8.15 14.56
C PHE A 313 4.12 8.74 15.08
N ARG A 314 4.06 9.93 15.74
CA ARG A 314 5.22 10.60 16.34
C ARG A 314 5.99 9.68 17.30
N LYS A 315 5.31 8.82 18.04
CA LYS A 315 5.92 7.87 18.98
C LYS A 315 6.86 6.87 18.29
N ALA A 316 6.62 6.60 17.00
CA ALA A 316 7.38 5.63 16.22
C ALA A 316 8.49 6.25 15.34
N ILE A 317 8.58 7.59 15.26
CA ILE A 317 9.52 8.27 14.34
C ILE A 317 10.96 7.81 14.60
N LEU A 318 11.37 7.72 15.86
CA LEU A 318 12.73 7.34 16.23
C LEU A 318 13.08 5.93 15.73
N GLN A 319 12.19 4.96 15.89
CA GLN A 319 12.38 3.57 15.46
C GLN A 319 12.25 3.40 13.94
N LEU A 320 11.45 4.27 13.30
CA LEU A 320 11.30 4.29 11.84
C LEU A 320 12.50 4.92 11.14
N THR A 321 13.21 5.86 11.81
CA THR A 321 14.39 6.56 11.27
C THR A 321 15.55 5.58 11.08
N LEU A 322 16.16 5.64 9.89
CA LEU A 322 17.18 4.69 9.45
C LEU A 322 18.60 5.15 9.77
N SER A 323 18.88 6.44 9.58
CA SER A 323 20.19 7.04 9.81
C SER A 323 20.45 7.20 11.31
N GLU A 324 21.57 6.71 11.80
CA GLU A 324 21.98 6.84 13.18
C GLU A 324 22.18 8.33 13.58
N SER A 325 22.75 9.13 12.70
CA SER A 325 22.94 10.57 12.94
C SER A 325 21.61 11.32 13.09
N GLU A 326 20.59 10.97 12.28
CA GLU A 326 19.27 11.57 12.39
C GLU A 326 18.51 11.06 13.65
N ARG A 327 18.71 9.79 14.03
CA ARG A 327 18.18 9.26 15.28
C ARG A 327 18.73 9.97 16.50
N LEU A 328 20.04 10.19 16.56
CA LEU A 328 20.68 10.94 17.64
C LEU A 328 20.17 12.40 17.71
N LYS A 329 19.99 13.08 16.58
CA LYS A 329 19.38 14.41 16.55
C LYS A 329 17.97 14.41 17.12
N LEU A 330 17.14 13.44 16.74
CA LEU A 330 15.78 13.29 17.26
C LEU A 330 15.77 13.01 18.76
N GLU A 331 16.70 12.19 19.26
CA GLU A 331 16.84 11.91 20.70
C GLU A 331 17.22 13.20 21.46
N VAL A 332 18.19 13.95 20.97
CA VAL A 332 18.59 15.24 21.56
C VAL A 332 17.41 16.21 21.58
N ASN A 333 16.68 16.34 20.48
CA ASN A 333 15.51 17.22 20.41
C ASN A 333 14.41 16.78 21.39
N ASN A 334 14.13 15.49 21.50
CA ASN A 334 13.15 14.97 22.45
C ASN A 334 13.57 15.23 23.91
N LEU A 335 14.85 15.06 24.25
CA LEU A 335 15.39 15.35 25.58
C LEU A 335 15.29 16.84 25.88
N THR A 336 15.58 17.70 24.92
CA THR A 336 15.47 19.18 25.08
C THR A 336 14.03 19.60 25.31
N GLU A 337 13.07 19.10 24.50
CA GLU A 337 11.64 19.37 24.70
C GLU A 337 11.16 18.89 26.07
N ASN A 338 11.56 17.70 26.51
CA ASN A 338 11.19 17.18 27.82
C ASN A 338 11.75 18.06 28.95
N LYS A 339 13.00 18.50 28.84
CA LYS A 339 13.64 19.42 29.76
C LYS A 339 12.85 20.74 29.84
N ASP A 340 12.54 21.34 28.70
CA ASP A 340 11.80 22.61 28.64
C ASP A 340 10.39 22.49 29.23
N ASN A 341 9.71 21.38 28.98
CA ASN A 341 8.40 21.10 29.58
C ASN A 341 8.49 20.95 31.11
N ILE A 342 9.52 20.28 31.60
CA ILE A 342 9.77 20.13 33.03
C ILE A 342 10.08 21.50 33.66
N VAL A 343 10.94 22.29 33.07
CA VAL A 343 11.27 23.66 33.55
C VAL A 343 9.99 24.49 33.62
N LYS A 344 9.18 24.50 32.55
CA LYS A 344 7.91 25.25 32.55
C LYS A 344 6.95 24.79 33.65
N GLN A 345 6.84 23.50 33.91
CA GLN A 345 6.02 22.96 35.00
C GLN A 345 6.51 23.47 36.39
N TYR A 346 7.82 23.51 36.58
CA TYR A 346 8.38 24.06 37.83
C TYR A 346 8.15 25.56 37.95
N GLU A 347 8.33 26.33 36.88
CA GLU A 347 8.02 27.76 36.85
C GLU A 347 6.56 28.06 37.22
N ASP A 348 5.62 27.31 36.62
CA ASP A 348 4.18 27.42 36.93
C ASP A 348 3.89 27.06 38.39
N ARG A 349 4.57 26.06 38.94
CA ARG A 349 4.42 25.70 40.38
C ARG A 349 4.98 26.78 41.29
N ILE A 350 6.14 27.33 41.01
CA ILE A 350 6.77 28.42 41.76
C ILE A 350 5.84 29.62 41.76
N SER A 351 5.37 30.05 40.59
CA SER A 351 4.45 31.20 40.47
C SER A 351 3.16 31.00 41.26
N ARG A 352 2.57 29.80 41.24
CA ARG A 352 1.39 29.50 42.09
C ARG A 352 1.72 29.56 43.56
N THR A 353 2.88 29.07 43.99
CA THR A 353 3.29 29.10 45.40
C THR A 353 3.57 30.51 45.87
N GLU A 354 4.23 31.34 45.07
CA GLU A 354 4.47 32.76 45.33
C GLU A 354 3.16 33.54 45.49
N ASN A 355 2.18 33.28 44.58
CA ASN A 355 0.85 33.92 44.68
C ASN A 355 0.07 33.47 45.92
N LEU A 356 0.20 32.23 46.36
CA LEU A 356 -0.39 31.75 47.59
C LEU A 356 0.28 32.39 48.83
N LEU A 357 1.60 32.47 48.83
CA LEU A 357 2.36 33.11 49.90
C LEU A 357 2.00 34.58 50.06
N LYS A 358 1.90 35.30 48.95
CA LYS A 358 1.45 36.69 48.92
C LYS A 358 0.06 36.86 49.55
N LYS A 359 -0.90 36.00 49.18
CA LYS A 359 -2.25 36.03 49.80
C LYS A 359 -2.26 35.70 51.27
N VAL A 360 -1.36 34.85 51.76
CA VAL A 360 -1.23 34.53 53.17
C VAL A 360 -0.65 35.74 53.96
N LEU A 361 0.41 36.34 53.38
CA LEU A 361 1.01 37.53 53.95
C LEU A 361 -0.02 38.72 54.09
N GLU A 362 -0.74 39.00 53.00
CA GLU A 362 -1.81 40.03 53.01
C GLU A 362 -2.88 39.75 54.04
N ARG A 363 -3.20 38.49 54.35
CA ARG A 363 -4.17 38.16 55.45
C ARG A 363 -3.57 38.32 56.82
N LEU A 364 -2.28 38.05 57.00
CA LEU A 364 -1.60 38.25 58.29
C LEU A 364 -1.41 39.71 58.58
N ASP A 365 -1.15 40.58 57.62
CA ASP A 365 -1.01 42.02 57.77
C ASP A 365 -2.36 42.72 57.98
N SER A 366 -3.48 42.03 57.67
CA SER A 366 -4.86 42.58 57.89
C SER A 366 -5.53 42.07 59.17
N SER A 367 -4.83 41.25 59.94
CA SER A 367 -5.28 40.73 61.25
C SER A 367 -4.60 41.44 62.41
#